data_e2d2c96595d0665470c1338103da2cb9
#
_entry.id   e2d2c96595d0665470c1338103da2cb9
#
_cell.length_a   1.000
_cell.length_b   1.000
_cell.length_c   1.000
_cell.angle_alpha   90.00
_cell.angle_beta   90.00
_cell.angle_gamma   90.00
#
_symmetry.space_group_name_H-M   'P 1'
#
loop_
_entity.id
_entity.type
_entity.pdbx_description
1 polymer ?
#
loop_
_entity_poly.entity_id
_entity_poly.type
_entity_poly.pdbx_seq_one_letter_code
_entity_poly.pdbx_strand_id
1 'polypeptide(L)'
;MTADIEKMRNAASEVADEERKYTSSVEEINGLITNKLAECWGDEAYDELNKEYTSKSKPNLEELGRLLKEFSNSLNTAADDLDKAINSLR
;
A
#
# COMPACT_ATOMS: atom_id res chain seq x y z
N MET A 1 33.02 1.16 5.09
CA MET A 1 31.61 1.20 5.51
C MET A 1 30.87 0.02 4.94
N THR A 2 30.24 -0.72 5.79
CA THR A 2 29.40 -1.84 5.34
C THR A 2 27.96 -1.40 5.31
N ALA A 3 27.32 -1.54 4.16
CA ALA A 3 25.89 -1.36 4.06
C ALA A 3 25.21 -2.48 4.87
N ASP A 4 24.21 -2.12 5.64
CA ASP A 4 23.49 -3.10 6.44
C ASP A 4 22.34 -3.68 5.62
N ILE A 5 22.66 -4.71 4.86
CA ILE A 5 21.73 -5.38 3.95
C ILE A 5 20.56 -5.99 4.73
N GLU A 6 20.85 -6.56 5.90
CA GLU A 6 19.81 -7.14 6.74
C GLU A 6 18.80 -6.09 7.20
N LYS A 7 19.31 -4.92 7.64
CA LYS A 7 18.41 -3.81 8.01
C LYS A 7 17.57 -3.31 6.83
N MET A 8 18.16 -3.28 5.63
CA MET A 8 17.42 -2.90 4.44
C MET A 8 16.28 -3.89 4.15
N ARG A 9 16.56 -5.18 4.26
CA ARG A 9 15.55 -6.22 4.06
C ARG A 9 14.49 -6.19 5.15
N ASN A 10 14.87 -5.92 6.38
CA ASN A 10 13.92 -5.76 7.48
C ASN A 10 13.02 -4.55 7.25
N ALA A 11 13.58 -3.44 6.79
CA ALA A 11 12.81 -2.25 6.45
C ALA A 11 11.82 -2.55 5.31
N ALA A 12 12.26 -3.27 4.29
CA ALA A 12 11.37 -3.67 3.19
C ALA A 12 10.22 -4.54 3.70
N SER A 13 10.49 -5.46 4.61
CA SER A 13 9.47 -6.31 5.22
C SER A 13 8.47 -5.50 6.04
N GLU A 14 8.96 -4.53 6.82
CA GLU A 14 8.09 -3.64 7.59
C GLU A 14 7.19 -2.79 6.69
N VAL A 15 7.73 -2.26 5.60
CA VAL A 15 6.92 -1.50 4.63
C VAL A 15 5.88 -2.41 3.99
N ALA A 16 6.23 -3.64 3.65
CA ALA A 16 5.29 -4.59 3.09
C ALA A 16 4.16 -4.94 4.07
N ASP A 17 4.48 -5.05 5.37
CA ASP A 17 3.48 -5.29 6.41
C ASP A 17 2.52 -4.10 6.53
N GLU A 18 3.05 -2.89 6.51
CA GLU A 18 2.22 -1.68 6.56
C GLU A 18 1.35 -1.54 5.30
N GLU A 19 1.88 -1.93 4.14
CA GLU A 19 1.09 -1.94 2.90
C GLU A 19 -0.10 -2.89 3.03
N ARG A 20 0.10 -4.09 3.58
CA ARG A 20 -0.99 -5.04 3.78
C ARG A 20 -2.05 -4.51 4.75
N LYS A 21 -1.63 -3.85 5.83
CA LYS A 21 -2.55 -3.19 6.77
C LYS A 21 -3.32 -2.07 6.09
N TYR A 22 -2.62 -1.28 5.29
CA TYR A 22 -3.22 -0.19 4.52
C TYR A 22 -4.28 -0.74 3.56
N THR A 23 -3.97 -1.78 2.80
CA THR A 23 -4.89 -2.40 1.85
C THR A 23 -6.14 -2.93 2.56
N SER A 24 -5.96 -3.59 3.72
CA SER A 24 -7.09 -4.05 4.52
C SER A 24 -7.96 -2.91 5.01
N SER A 25 -7.35 -1.79 5.41
CA SER A 25 -8.10 -0.60 5.85
C SER A 25 -8.90 0.00 4.70
N VAL A 26 -8.34 0.04 3.49
CA VAL A 26 -9.05 0.53 2.31
C VAL A 26 -10.24 -0.37 2.00
N GLU A 27 -10.09 -1.67 2.09
CA GLU A 27 -11.18 -2.62 1.88
C GLU A 27 -12.31 -2.43 2.90
N GLU A 28 -11.96 -2.17 4.16
CA GLU A 28 -12.96 -1.88 5.20
C GLU A 28 -13.71 -0.59 4.89
N ILE A 29 -13.00 0.45 4.46
CA ILE A 29 -13.63 1.73 4.06
C ILE A 29 -14.58 1.50 2.89
N ASN A 30 -14.14 0.76 1.87
CA ASN A 30 -14.98 0.42 0.73
C ASN A 30 -16.26 -0.31 1.19
N GLY A 31 -16.13 -1.26 2.09
CA GLY A 31 -17.26 -2.01 2.62
C GLY A 31 -18.24 -1.13 3.39
N LEU A 32 -17.71 -0.20 4.20
CA LEU A 32 -18.54 0.75 4.93
C LEU A 32 -19.35 1.64 4.00
N ILE A 33 -18.71 2.18 2.97
CA ILE A 33 -19.38 3.08 2.02
C ILE A 33 -20.39 2.30 1.19
N THR A 34 -20.02 1.12 0.69
CA THR A 34 -20.87 0.34 -0.19
C THR A 34 -22.07 -0.29 0.54
N ASN A 35 -21.85 -0.81 1.75
CA ASN A 35 -22.85 -1.62 2.44
C ASN A 35 -23.54 -0.89 3.59
N LYS A 36 -22.78 -0.24 4.47
CA LYS A 36 -23.33 0.33 5.70
C LYS A 36 -24.05 1.65 5.45
N LEU A 37 -23.45 2.54 4.66
CA LEU A 37 -24.08 3.82 4.36
C LEU A 37 -25.29 3.65 3.45
N ALA A 38 -25.28 2.67 2.56
CA ALA A 38 -26.42 2.35 1.73
C ALA A 38 -27.64 1.96 2.55
N GLU A 39 -27.45 1.23 3.64
CA GLU A 39 -28.53 0.87 4.56
C GLU A 39 -29.16 2.08 5.24
N CYS A 40 -28.35 3.13 5.46
CA CYS A 40 -28.80 4.33 6.16
C CYS A 40 -29.44 5.34 5.24
N TRP A 41 -28.96 5.47 4.01
CA TRP A 41 -29.36 6.56 3.12
C TRP A 41 -30.24 6.10 1.97
N GLY A 42 -29.81 5.16 1.18
CA GLY A 42 -30.60 4.55 0.11
C GLY A 42 -31.24 5.51 -0.89
N ASP A 43 -30.72 6.71 -1.08
CA ASP A 43 -31.28 7.74 -1.93
C ASP A 43 -30.22 8.42 -2.81
N GLU A 44 -30.61 9.51 -3.47
CA GLU A 44 -29.73 10.26 -4.37
C GLU A 44 -28.47 10.79 -3.68
N ALA A 45 -28.59 11.21 -2.42
CA ALA A 45 -27.43 11.73 -1.68
C ALA A 45 -26.36 10.65 -1.51
N TYR A 46 -26.77 9.42 -1.20
CA TYR A 46 -25.83 8.30 -1.13
C TYR A 46 -25.20 8.02 -2.49
N ASP A 47 -26.00 8.02 -3.56
CA ASP A 47 -25.52 7.74 -4.91
C ASP A 47 -24.45 8.76 -5.33
N GLU A 48 -24.66 10.04 -5.06
CA GLU A 48 -23.68 11.09 -5.36
C GLU A 48 -22.40 10.92 -4.56
N LEU A 49 -22.53 10.64 -3.26
CA LEU A 49 -21.37 10.43 -2.40
C LEU A 49 -20.56 9.22 -2.86
N ASN A 50 -21.24 8.14 -3.19
CA ASN A 50 -20.61 6.91 -3.68
C ASN A 50 -19.88 7.14 -5.00
N LYS A 51 -20.48 7.90 -5.92
CA LYS A 51 -19.84 8.26 -7.18
C LYS A 51 -18.57 9.07 -6.95
N GLU A 52 -18.62 10.05 -6.05
CA GLU A 52 -17.47 10.88 -5.74
C GLU A 52 -16.35 10.06 -5.12
N TYR A 53 -16.69 9.19 -4.19
CA TYR A 53 -15.71 8.29 -3.59
C TYR A 53 -15.07 7.39 -4.63
N THR A 54 -15.88 6.72 -5.47
CA THR A 54 -15.40 5.76 -6.46
C THR A 54 -14.53 6.42 -7.53
N SER A 55 -14.87 7.65 -7.93
CA SER A 55 -14.16 8.33 -9.02
C SER A 55 -12.94 9.11 -8.57
N LYS A 56 -12.90 9.57 -7.32
CA LYS A 56 -11.82 10.44 -6.84
C LYS A 56 -11.01 9.83 -5.70
N SER A 57 -11.68 9.44 -4.62
CA SER A 57 -10.99 8.99 -3.40
C SER A 57 -10.42 7.59 -3.53
N LYS A 58 -11.19 6.65 -4.04
CA LYS A 58 -10.78 5.26 -4.18
C LYS A 58 -9.54 5.09 -5.06
N PRO A 59 -9.45 5.70 -6.26
CA PRO A 59 -8.25 5.59 -7.07
C PRO A 59 -7.00 6.14 -6.38
N ASN A 60 -7.14 7.23 -5.61
CA ASN A 60 -6.02 7.79 -4.86
C ASN A 60 -5.56 6.87 -3.75
N LEU A 61 -6.49 6.24 -3.04
CA LEU A 61 -6.16 5.28 -1.99
C LEU A 61 -5.46 4.04 -2.56
N GLU A 62 -5.93 3.54 -3.68
CA GLU A 62 -5.31 2.40 -4.36
C GLU A 62 -3.91 2.73 -4.86
N GLU A 63 -3.71 3.95 -5.40
CA GLU A 63 -2.42 4.41 -5.88
C GLU A 63 -1.40 4.49 -4.75
N LEU A 64 -1.79 4.95 -3.57
CA LEU A 64 -0.88 4.99 -2.42
C LEU A 64 -0.45 3.57 -2.01
N GLY A 65 -1.40 2.61 -2.02
CA GLY A 65 -1.07 1.22 -1.75
C GLY A 65 -0.05 0.65 -2.74
N ARG A 66 -0.23 0.98 -4.02
CA ARG A 66 0.70 0.57 -5.09
C ARG A 66 2.09 1.14 -4.85
N LEU A 67 2.18 2.41 -4.48
CA LEU A 67 3.46 3.07 -4.20
C LEU A 67 4.18 2.44 -3.00
N LEU A 68 3.44 2.09 -1.96
CA LEU A 68 4.01 1.40 -0.80
C LEU A 68 4.60 0.04 -1.19
N LYS A 69 3.89 -0.70 -2.03
CA LYS A 69 4.36 -2.00 -2.52
C LYS A 69 5.62 -1.84 -3.37
N GLU A 70 5.64 -0.86 -4.27
CA GLU A 70 6.81 -0.56 -5.09
C GLU A 70 8.01 -0.17 -4.24
N PHE A 71 7.79 0.62 -3.21
CA PHE A 71 8.86 1.04 -2.30
C PHE A 71 9.48 -0.16 -1.58
N SER A 72 8.65 -1.07 -1.09
CA SER A 72 9.12 -2.31 -0.47
C SER A 72 9.97 -3.14 -1.45
N ASN A 73 9.49 -3.29 -2.68
CA ASN A 73 10.20 -4.04 -3.72
C ASN A 73 11.53 -3.37 -4.07
N SER A 74 11.56 -2.03 -4.13
CA SER A 74 12.78 -1.28 -4.43
C SER A 74 13.84 -1.44 -3.34
N LEU A 75 13.41 -1.48 -2.07
CA LEU A 75 14.34 -1.73 -0.96
C LEU A 75 14.96 -3.12 -1.07
N ASN A 76 14.17 -4.13 -1.38
CA ASN A 76 14.68 -5.49 -1.56
C ASN A 76 15.64 -5.58 -2.74
N THR A 77 15.32 -4.92 -3.84
CA THR A 77 16.21 -4.89 -5.02
C THR A 77 17.54 -4.22 -4.68
N ALA A 78 17.49 -3.10 -3.98
CA ALA A 78 18.71 -2.40 -3.55
C ALA A 78 19.55 -3.28 -2.63
N ALA A 79 18.91 -4.00 -1.70
CA ALA A 79 19.62 -4.92 -0.80
C ALA A 79 20.29 -6.05 -1.60
N ASP A 80 19.59 -6.61 -2.57
CA ASP A 80 20.14 -7.68 -3.42
C ASP A 80 21.33 -7.18 -4.25
N ASP A 81 21.22 -5.98 -4.81
CA ASP A 81 22.31 -5.39 -5.61
C ASP A 81 23.53 -5.11 -4.76
N LEU A 82 23.35 -4.61 -3.55
CA LEU A 82 24.48 -4.39 -2.62
C LEU A 82 25.11 -5.71 -2.20
N ASP A 83 24.30 -6.72 -1.93
CA ASP A 83 24.81 -8.04 -1.56
C ASP A 83 25.66 -8.64 -2.69
N LYS A 84 25.21 -8.54 -3.94
CA LYS A 84 25.98 -8.97 -5.10
C LYS A 84 27.29 -8.20 -5.24
N ALA A 85 27.24 -6.89 -5.06
CA ALA A 85 28.43 -6.05 -5.17
C ALA A 85 29.47 -6.43 -4.10
N ILE A 86 29.03 -6.64 -2.85
CA ILE A 86 29.92 -7.06 -1.76
C ILE A 86 30.51 -8.42 -2.07
N ASN A 87 29.71 -9.37 -2.50
CA ASN A 87 30.18 -10.72 -2.81
C ASN A 87 31.16 -10.74 -3.98
N SER A 88 31.03 -9.82 -4.95
CA SER A 88 31.95 -9.75 -6.08
C SER A 88 33.32 -9.19 -5.72
N LEU A 89 33.44 -8.58 -4.55
CA LEU A 89 34.71 -8.04 -4.04
C LEU A 89 35.53 -9.06 -3.25
N ARG A 90 34.99 -10.24 -3.02
CA ARG A 90 35.66 -11.29 -2.25
C ARG A 90 36.54 -12.16 -3.11
#